data_725097b529f3de7dbe949df550008b87
#
_entry.id   725097b529f3de7dbe949df550008b87
#
_cell.length_a   1.000
_cell.length_b   1.000
_cell.length_c   1.000
_cell.angle_alpha   90.00
_cell.angle_beta   90.00
_cell.angle_gamma   90.00
#
_symmetry.space_group_name_H-M   'P 1'
#
loop_
_entity.id
_entity.type
_entity.pdbx_description
1 polymer ?
#
loop_
_entity_poly.entity_id
_entity_poly.type
_entity_poly.pdbx_seq_one_letter_code
_entity_poly.pdbx_strand_id
1 'polypeptide(L)'
;MRWHTIASFFCLGLVLVSGCSAPPESYDAKVANERGRKDELFRRGGNDSPIRPGDVDKFLPLSYFPIDESYSVPAQLQPAETRTTFRMPTSTGTLRDVTRIGTLVFSLKGQPLKLTAFLEEGSQGLFVPFSDLTSGTETYQAGRYINLEPTATGIYIIDFNVAYNPYCYYNADFECPLPPAENRLALPIRAGERMRTADSTVTR
;
A
#
# COMPACT_ATOMS: atom_id res chain seq x y z
N MET A 1 -21.07 -81.55 18.62
CA MET A 1 -20.07 -80.50 18.29
C MET A 1 -20.83 -79.19 18.01
N ARG A 2 -20.79 -78.22 18.94
CA ARG A 2 -21.51 -76.96 18.87
C ARG A 2 -20.44 -75.88 18.59
N TRP A 3 -20.52 -75.21 17.44
CA TRP A 3 -19.68 -74.09 17.07
C TRP A 3 -20.34 -72.82 17.57
N HIS A 4 -19.62 -72.07 18.40
CA HIS A 4 -19.98 -70.71 18.82
C HIS A 4 -19.33 -69.68 17.85
N THR A 5 -20.16 -68.98 17.10
CA THR A 5 -19.73 -67.86 16.31
C THR A 5 -19.68 -66.62 17.20
N ILE A 6 -18.47 -66.08 17.38
CA ILE A 6 -18.24 -64.81 18.08
C ILE A 6 -18.39 -63.65 17.04
N ALA A 7 -19.42 -62.83 17.19
CA ALA A 7 -19.60 -61.65 16.40
C ALA A 7 -18.82 -60.48 17.07
N SER A 8 -17.72 -60.02 16.42
CA SER A 8 -16.99 -58.84 16.85
C SER A 8 -17.70 -57.58 16.29
N PHE A 9 -18.26 -56.78 17.19
CA PHE A 9 -18.75 -55.44 16.88
C PHE A 9 -17.58 -54.46 16.81
N PHE A 10 -17.26 -53.97 15.61
CA PHE A 10 -16.30 -52.93 15.39
C PHE A 10 -17.04 -51.57 15.50
N CYS A 11 -16.92 -50.90 16.66
CA CYS A 11 -17.38 -49.53 16.83
C CYS A 11 -16.45 -48.58 16.09
N LEU A 12 -16.88 -48.11 14.92
CA LEU A 12 -16.19 -47.06 14.16
C LEU A 12 -16.50 -45.71 14.81
N GLY A 13 -15.59 -45.20 15.66
CA GLY A 13 -15.70 -43.88 16.29
C GLY A 13 -15.48 -42.80 15.27
N LEU A 14 -16.54 -42.06 14.92
CA LEU A 14 -16.48 -40.89 14.07
C LEU A 14 -15.90 -39.71 14.87
N VAL A 15 -14.61 -39.38 14.66
CA VAL A 15 -13.97 -38.21 15.26
C VAL A 15 -14.39 -36.97 14.43
N LEU A 16 -15.34 -36.20 14.96
CA LEU A 16 -15.68 -34.89 14.41
C LEU A 16 -14.56 -33.90 14.77
N VAL A 17 -13.67 -33.65 13.81
CA VAL A 17 -12.69 -32.57 13.93
C VAL A 17 -13.43 -31.24 13.65
N SER A 18 -13.87 -30.57 14.71
CA SER A 18 -14.38 -29.19 14.62
C SER A 18 -13.22 -28.26 14.25
N GLY A 19 -13.06 -27.98 12.97
CA GLY A 19 -12.14 -26.96 12.51
C GLY A 19 -12.65 -25.58 12.95
N CYS A 20 -12.10 -25.02 14.02
CA CYS A 20 -12.27 -23.63 14.37
C CYS A 20 -11.50 -22.78 13.32
N SER A 21 -12.18 -22.32 12.27
CA SER A 21 -11.65 -21.25 11.43
C SER A 21 -11.61 -19.97 12.26
N ALA A 22 -10.45 -19.34 12.40
CA ALA A 22 -10.37 -18.01 12.99
C ALA A 22 -11.28 -17.05 12.21
N PRO A 23 -11.96 -16.09 12.87
CA PRO A 23 -12.74 -15.09 12.16
C PRO A 23 -11.84 -14.31 11.19
N PRO A 24 -12.39 -13.84 10.06
CA PRO A 24 -11.61 -13.06 9.10
C PRO A 24 -11.05 -11.80 9.78
N GLU A 25 -9.82 -11.47 9.45
CA GLU A 25 -9.14 -10.27 9.96
C GLU A 25 -9.93 -9.01 9.55
N SER A 26 -10.15 -8.10 10.51
CA SER A 26 -10.82 -6.83 10.21
C SER A 26 -9.95 -5.96 9.31
N TYR A 27 -10.57 -5.02 8.57
CA TYR A 27 -9.86 -4.06 7.74
C TYR A 27 -8.78 -3.30 8.52
N ASP A 28 -9.16 -2.76 9.69
CA ASP A 28 -8.22 -2.00 10.55
C ASP A 28 -7.04 -2.86 11.00
N ALA A 29 -7.28 -4.10 11.39
CA ALA A 29 -6.23 -5.02 11.78
C ALA A 29 -5.28 -5.33 10.62
N LYS A 30 -5.82 -5.55 9.41
CA LYS A 30 -5.01 -5.75 8.20
C LYS A 30 -4.10 -4.55 7.93
N VAL A 31 -4.64 -3.34 7.90
CA VAL A 31 -3.85 -2.12 7.65
C VAL A 31 -2.83 -1.90 8.76
N ALA A 32 -3.21 -2.07 10.04
CA ALA A 32 -2.29 -1.94 11.17
C ALA A 32 -1.12 -2.94 11.08
N ASN A 33 -1.40 -4.19 10.70
CA ASN A 33 -0.39 -5.23 10.52
C ASN A 33 0.56 -4.91 9.35
N GLU A 34 0.06 -4.36 8.24
CA GLU A 34 0.91 -3.92 7.12
C GLU A 34 1.85 -2.79 7.53
N ARG A 35 1.35 -1.79 8.27
CA ARG A 35 2.15 -0.69 8.83
C ARG A 35 3.22 -1.21 9.80
N GLY A 36 2.86 -2.12 10.70
CA GLY A 36 3.79 -2.74 11.64
C GLY A 36 4.89 -3.56 10.94
N ARG A 37 4.54 -4.31 9.89
CA ARG A 37 5.53 -5.04 9.07
C ARG A 37 6.51 -4.09 8.38
N LYS A 38 6.03 -2.94 7.89
CA LYS A 38 6.91 -1.94 7.27
C LYS A 38 7.86 -1.31 8.28
N ASP A 39 7.37 -0.95 9.47
CA ASP A 39 8.20 -0.46 10.57
C ASP A 39 9.32 -1.45 10.93
N GLU A 40 8.97 -2.74 11.03
CA GLU A 40 9.92 -3.80 11.34
C GLU A 40 10.93 -4.02 10.22
N LEU A 41 10.49 -3.97 8.95
CA LEU A 41 11.37 -4.05 7.78
C LEU A 41 12.40 -2.91 7.81
N PHE A 42 11.95 -1.69 8.03
CA PHE A 42 12.83 -0.51 8.06
C PHE A 42 13.77 -0.51 9.28
N ARG A 43 13.33 -1.05 10.43
CA ARG A 43 14.16 -1.20 11.64
C ARG A 43 15.27 -2.21 11.44
N ARG A 44 15.02 -3.31 10.71
CA ARG A 44 16.06 -4.30 10.40
C ARG A 44 17.19 -3.71 9.55
N GLY A 45 16.91 -2.66 8.77
CA GLY A 45 17.90 -2.01 7.93
C GLY A 45 18.32 -2.87 6.72
N GLY A 46 19.53 -2.64 6.21
CA GLY A 46 20.04 -3.33 5.01
C GLY A 46 19.43 -2.76 3.73
N ASN A 47 19.41 -3.58 2.65
CA ASN A 47 18.96 -3.15 1.32
C ASN A 47 17.44 -2.87 1.25
N ASP A 48 16.68 -3.37 2.23
CA ASP A 48 15.22 -3.23 2.27
C ASP A 48 14.75 -1.96 3.00
N SER A 49 15.69 -1.19 3.58
CA SER A 49 15.38 0.02 4.32
C SER A 49 16.04 1.25 3.69
N PRO A 50 15.28 2.33 3.42
CA PRO A 50 15.86 3.59 3.00
C PRO A 50 16.48 4.38 4.16
N ILE A 51 16.20 3.97 5.42
CA ILE A 51 16.65 4.70 6.61
C ILE A 51 18.09 4.31 6.93
N ARG A 52 18.95 5.32 7.04
CA ARG A 52 20.34 5.10 7.49
C ARG A 52 20.35 4.63 8.95
N PRO A 53 21.31 3.78 9.36
CA PRO A 53 21.35 3.27 10.75
C PRO A 53 21.31 4.36 11.83
N GLY A 54 21.92 5.53 11.59
CA GLY A 54 21.92 6.66 12.53
C GLY A 54 20.63 7.49 12.55
N ASP A 55 19.70 7.26 11.63
CA ASP A 55 18.44 8.01 11.49
C ASP A 55 17.20 7.19 11.91
N VAL A 56 17.38 5.96 12.41
CA VAL A 56 16.28 5.05 12.74
C VAL A 56 15.29 5.71 13.72
N ASP A 57 15.78 6.28 14.82
CA ASP A 57 14.93 6.92 15.83
C ASP A 57 14.25 8.21 15.33
N LYS A 58 14.80 8.83 14.28
CA LYS A 58 14.22 10.01 13.66
C LYS A 58 12.94 9.67 12.87
N PHE A 59 12.87 8.49 12.29
CA PHE A 59 11.77 8.10 11.42
C PHE A 59 10.84 7.03 12.00
N LEU A 60 11.33 6.13 12.86
CA LEU A 60 10.54 5.03 13.40
C LEU A 60 10.02 5.30 14.83
N PRO A 61 8.78 4.83 15.14
CA PRO A 61 7.83 4.24 14.19
C PRO A 61 7.39 5.27 13.15
N LEU A 62 7.06 4.78 11.93
CA LEU A 62 6.56 5.64 10.86
C LEU A 62 5.28 6.36 11.30
N SER A 63 5.08 7.56 10.78
CA SER A 63 3.92 8.38 11.12
C SER A 63 2.80 8.18 10.11
N TYR A 64 1.58 7.92 10.60
CA TYR A 64 0.40 7.68 9.77
C TYR A 64 -0.78 8.54 10.21
N PHE A 65 -1.68 8.80 9.31
CA PHE A 65 -3.03 9.22 9.67
C PHE A 65 -3.80 8.06 10.31
N PRO A 66 -4.86 8.35 11.11
CA PRO A 66 -5.78 7.31 11.57
C PRO A 66 -6.31 6.48 10.40
N ILE A 67 -6.57 5.19 10.64
CA ILE A 67 -7.18 4.32 9.64
C ILE A 67 -8.63 4.77 9.42
N ASP A 68 -9.02 4.96 8.16
CA ASP A 68 -10.38 5.30 7.76
C ASP A 68 -10.71 4.53 6.48
N GLU A 69 -11.53 3.50 6.58
CA GLU A 69 -11.90 2.62 5.47
C GLU A 69 -12.55 3.38 4.30
N SER A 70 -13.16 4.56 4.57
CA SER A 70 -13.72 5.40 3.52
C SER A 70 -12.69 5.98 2.53
N TYR A 71 -11.40 5.82 2.81
CA TYR A 71 -10.30 6.09 1.88
C TYR A 71 -9.84 4.85 1.09
N SER A 72 -10.52 3.70 1.23
CA SER A 72 -10.32 2.51 0.42
C SER A 72 -11.48 2.40 -0.57
N VAL A 73 -11.25 2.68 -1.84
CA VAL A 73 -12.32 2.87 -2.83
C VAL A 73 -12.07 2.06 -4.11
N PRO A 74 -13.14 1.51 -4.74
CA PRO A 74 -13.01 0.89 -6.03
C PRO A 74 -12.72 1.92 -7.13
N ALA A 75 -11.83 1.56 -8.05
CA ALA A 75 -11.45 2.36 -9.20
C ALA A 75 -11.52 1.51 -10.47
N GLN A 76 -12.12 2.05 -11.52
CA GLN A 76 -12.13 1.43 -12.84
C GLN A 76 -10.91 1.91 -13.63
N LEU A 77 -10.09 0.99 -14.08
CA LEU A 77 -9.03 1.31 -15.03
C LEU A 77 -9.64 1.51 -16.42
N GLN A 78 -9.42 2.70 -16.97
CA GLN A 78 -9.64 3.01 -18.38
C GLN A 78 -8.27 2.87 -19.07
N PRO A 79 -8.03 1.80 -19.84
CA PRO A 79 -6.74 1.58 -20.49
C PRO A 79 -6.41 2.73 -21.44
N ALA A 80 -5.13 3.09 -21.55
CA ALA A 80 -4.66 3.97 -22.61
C ALA A 80 -4.86 3.31 -23.97
N GLU A 81 -5.29 4.06 -24.98
CA GLU A 81 -5.43 3.56 -26.36
C GLU A 81 -4.12 2.98 -26.89
N THR A 82 -3.01 3.60 -26.52
CA THR A 82 -1.65 3.14 -26.83
C THR A 82 -0.78 3.23 -25.59
N ARG A 83 -0.07 2.15 -25.29
CA ARG A 83 0.96 2.18 -24.24
C ARG A 83 2.13 3.01 -24.73
N THR A 84 2.43 4.09 -24.02
CA THR A 84 3.51 5.01 -24.36
C THR A 84 4.50 5.11 -23.22
N THR A 85 5.78 5.25 -23.56
CA THR A 85 6.80 5.60 -22.57
C THR A 85 6.57 7.05 -22.12
N PHE A 86 6.52 7.23 -20.81
CA PHE A 86 6.46 8.53 -20.16
C PHE A 86 7.76 8.77 -19.39
N ARG A 87 8.44 9.86 -19.68
CA ARG A 87 9.68 10.26 -19.03
C ARG A 87 9.36 11.04 -17.75
N MET A 88 9.28 10.33 -16.63
CA MET A 88 8.89 10.89 -15.34
C MET A 88 10.07 11.60 -14.68
N PRO A 89 9.95 12.89 -14.32
CA PRO A 89 10.98 13.59 -13.56
C PRO A 89 11.22 12.91 -12.21
N THR A 90 12.45 12.97 -11.72
CA THR A 90 12.82 12.42 -10.41
C THR A 90 13.29 13.51 -9.45
N SER A 91 13.40 13.15 -8.18
CA SER A 91 13.87 14.04 -7.10
C SER A 91 15.31 14.53 -7.29
N THR A 92 16.10 13.88 -8.12
CA THR A 92 17.50 14.25 -8.43
C THR A 92 17.62 15.08 -9.71
N GLY A 93 16.51 15.37 -10.39
CA GLY A 93 16.47 16.10 -11.65
C GLY A 93 16.73 15.26 -12.89
N THR A 94 16.87 13.95 -12.75
CA THR A 94 16.94 12.98 -13.87
C THR A 94 15.54 12.63 -14.37
N LEU A 95 15.47 11.78 -15.39
CA LEU A 95 14.21 11.28 -15.95
C LEU A 95 14.22 9.76 -15.89
N ARG A 96 13.11 9.17 -15.40
CA ARG A 96 12.87 7.74 -15.38
C ARG A 96 11.82 7.36 -16.41
N ASP A 97 12.11 6.38 -17.23
CA ASP A 97 11.14 5.86 -18.19
C ASP A 97 10.16 4.92 -17.49
N VAL A 98 8.88 5.21 -17.64
CA VAL A 98 7.76 4.37 -17.18
C VAL A 98 6.76 4.20 -18.30
N THR A 99 5.99 3.13 -18.30
CA THR A 99 4.93 2.92 -19.29
C THR A 99 3.59 3.41 -18.74
N ARG A 100 2.93 4.33 -19.45
CA ARG A 100 1.56 4.75 -19.13
C ARG A 100 0.61 3.60 -19.48
N ILE A 101 -0.16 3.13 -18.50
CA ILE A 101 -1.09 2.00 -18.65
C ILE A 101 -2.51 2.48 -18.87
N GLY A 102 -2.93 3.55 -18.21
CA GLY A 102 -4.29 4.08 -18.31
C GLY A 102 -4.61 5.04 -17.18
N THR A 103 -5.90 5.30 -17.02
CA THR A 103 -6.43 6.20 -16.00
C THR A 103 -7.37 5.41 -15.08
N LEU A 104 -7.09 5.45 -13.78
CA LEU A 104 -7.98 4.96 -12.73
C LEU A 104 -9.02 6.04 -12.45
N VAL A 105 -10.30 5.72 -12.63
CA VAL A 105 -11.44 6.60 -12.36
C VAL A 105 -12.17 6.08 -11.14
N PHE A 106 -12.38 6.93 -10.15
CA PHE A 106 -13.00 6.57 -8.87
C PHE A 106 -13.76 7.74 -8.24
N SER A 107 -14.50 7.46 -7.19
CA SER A 107 -15.13 8.49 -6.36
C SER A 107 -14.60 8.40 -4.94
N LEU A 108 -14.19 9.53 -4.36
CA LEU A 108 -13.75 9.60 -2.98
C LEU A 108 -14.47 10.75 -2.27
N LYS A 109 -15.11 10.47 -1.13
CA LYS A 109 -15.91 11.47 -0.37
C LYS A 109 -16.94 12.18 -1.25
N GLY A 110 -17.54 11.46 -2.21
CA GLY A 110 -18.55 11.99 -3.14
C GLY A 110 -17.98 12.81 -4.31
N GLN A 111 -16.66 12.95 -4.43
CA GLN A 111 -16.03 13.68 -5.52
C GLN A 111 -15.47 12.70 -6.58
N PRO A 112 -15.76 12.90 -7.87
CA PRO A 112 -15.16 12.13 -8.95
C PRO A 112 -13.70 12.54 -9.12
N LEU A 113 -12.80 11.56 -9.10
CA LEU A 113 -11.35 11.74 -9.18
C LEU A 113 -10.75 10.79 -10.19
N LYS A 114 -9.54 11.09 -10.62
CA LYS A 114 -8.77 10.25 -11.52
C LYS A 114 -7.28 10.29 -11.19
N LEU A 115 -6.59 9.17 -11.44
CA LEU A 115 -5.15 9.05 -11.34
C LEU A 115 -4.62 8.25 -12.53
N THR A 116 -3.58 8.72 -13.17
CA THR A 116 -2.85 7.97 -14.19
C THR A 116 -2.03 6.89 -13.51
N ALA A 117 -2.14 5.66 -14.01
CA ALA A 117 -1.37 4.52 -13.57
C ALA A 117 -0.24 4.21 -14.55
N PHE A 118 0.90 3.85 -14.00
CA PHE A 118 2.12 3.53 -14.74
C PHE A 118 2.59 2.11 -14.43
N LEU A 119 3.44 1.59 -15.29
CA LEU A 119 4.21 0.36 -15.07
C LEU A 119 5.68 0.73 -15.09
N GLU A 120 6.40 0.40 -14.02
CA GLU A 120 7.86 0.51 -13.97
C GLU A 120 8.51 -0.71 -14.63
N GLU A 121 9.71 -0.54 -15.14
CA GLU A 121 10.47 -1.63 -15.75
C GLU A 121 10.69 -2.77 -14.73
N GLY A 122 10.41 -3.99 -15.16
CA GLY A 122 10.54 -5.20 -14.32
C GLY A 122 9.42 -5.40 -13.30
N SER A 123 8.48 -4.45 -13.16
CA SER A 123 7.29 -4.58 -12.31
C SER A 123 6.13 -5.24 -13.05
N GLN A 124 5.23 -5.92 -12.31
CA GLN A 124 3.95 -6.39 -12.82
C GLN A 124 2.78 -5.58 -12.26
N GLY A 125 2.95 -4.93 -11.12
CA GLY A 125 1.94 -4.08 -10.48
C GLY A 125 1.91 -2.67 -11.04
N LEU A 126 0.78 -1.99 -10.88
CA LEU A 126 0.65 -0.59 -11.28
C LEU A 126 1.27 0.33 -10.23
N PHE A 127 2.08 1.26 -10.68
CA PHE A 127 2.64 2.34 -9.90
C PHE A 127 1.77 3.59 -10.06
N VAL A 128 1.29 4.13 -8.94
CA VAL A 128 0.39 5.29 -8.91
C VAL A 128 0.97 6.36 -7.99
N PRO A 129 1.91 7.18 -8.49
CA PRO A 129 2.41 8.32 -7.74
C PRO A 129 1.36 9.45 -7.76
N PHE A 130 1.13 10.11 -6.62
CA PHE A 130 0.18 11.21 -6.52
C PHE A 130 0.63 12.28 -5.53
N SER A 131 0.13 13.49 -5.72
CA SER A 131 0.16 14.57 -4.74
C SER A 131 -1.27 15.04 -4.46
N ASP A 132 -1.47 15.69 -3.34
CA ASP A 132 -2.78 16.16 -2.89
C ASP A 132 -2.65 17.45 -2.07
N LEU A 133 -3.75 17.98 -1.53
CA LEU A 133 -3.73 19.24 -0.78
C LEU A 133 -2.99 19.15 0.58
N THR A 134 -2.59 17.96 1.03
CA THR A 134 -1.75 17.79 2.24
C THR A 134 -0.26 17.85 1.93
N SER A 135 0.13 17.75 0.65
CA SER A 135 1.53 17.71 0.22
C SER A 135 2.25 19.02 0.55
N GLY A 136 3.39 18.90 1.25
CA GLY A 136 4.20 20.02 1.72
C GLY A 136 3.75 20.61 3.06
N THR A 137 2.62 20.15 3.63
CA THR A 137 2.12 20.61 4.93
C THR A 137 1.98 19.48 5.95
N GLU A 138 1.23 18.44 5.62
CA GLU A 138 0.99 17.26 6.47
C GLU A 138 1.72 16.03 5.92
N THR A 139 1.92 15.96 4.58
CA THR A 139 2.62 14.87 3.90
C THR A 139 3.79 15.40 3.09
N TYR A 140 4.67 14.49 2.65
CA TYR A 140 5.87 14.85 1.93
C TYR A 140 5.57 15.69 0.68
N GLN A 141 6.32 16.75 0.48
CA GLN A 141 6.08 17.71 -0.60
C GLN A 141 6.15 17.11 -2.01
N ALA A 142 6.98 16.10 -2.20
CA ALA A 142 7.13 15.41 -3.48
C ALA A 142 6.04 14.35 -3.72
N GLY A 143 5.00 14.28 -2.86
CA GLY A 143 3.89 13.34 -2.98
C GLY A 143 4.15 12.00 -2.34
N ARG A 144 3.22 11.07 -2.60
CA ARG A 144 3.19 9.70 -2.08
C ARG A 144 2.87 8.71 -3.19
N TYR A 145 3.03 7.43 -2.90
CA TYR A 145 2.84 6.35 -3.86
C TYR A 145 1.81 5.34 -3.36
N ILE A 146 1.15 4.72 -4.31
CA ILE A 146 0.33 3.50 -4.13
C ILE A 146 0.77 2.51 -5.20
N ASN A 147 0.97 1.25 -4.80
CA ASN A 147 1.17 0.14 -5.72
C ASN A 147 -0.10 -0.71 -5.75
N LEU A 148 -0.51 -1.13 -6.94
CA LEU A 148 -1.71 -1.93 -7.12
C LEU A 148 -1.33 -3.24 -7.81
N GLU A 149 -1.74 -4.36 -7.21
CA GLU A 149 -1.53 -5.67 -7.79
C GLU A 149 -2.38 -5.86 -9.07
N PRO A 150 -1.90 -6.65 -10.03
CA PRO A 150 -2.65 -6.92 -11.25
C PRO A 150 -4.03 -7.53 -10.97
N THR A 151 -5.04 -7.13 -11.74
CA THR A 151 -6.37 -7.71 -11.67
C THR A 151 -6.87 -8.07 -13.07
N ALA A 152 -7.61 -9.17 -13.18
CA ALA A 152 -8.22 -9.59 -14.45
C ALA A 152 -9.49 -8.79 -14.80
N THR A 153 -10.08 -8.08 -13.83
CA THR A 153 -11.37 -7.39 -14.03
C THR A 153 -11.23 -5.94 -14.47
N GLY A 154 -10.04 -5.36 -14.38
CA GLY A 154 -9.83 -3.92 -14.58
C GLY A 154 -10.39 -3.05 -13.45
N ILE A 155 -10.93 -3.67 -12.39
CA ILE A 155 -11.36 -2.97 -11.16
C ILE A 155 -10.27 -3.15 -10.12
N TYR A 156 -9.75 -2.04 -9.62
CA TYR A 156 -8.73 -1.98 -8.58
C TYR A 156 -9.31 -1.41 -7.31
N ILE A 157 -8.72 -1.72 -6.17
CA ILE A 157 -9.00 -1.01 -4.93
C ILE A 157 -7.85 -0.03 -4.68
N ILE A 158 -8.15 1.26 -4.78
CA ILE A 158 -7.22 2.30 -4.34
C ILE A 158 -7.41 2.48 -2.84
N ASP A 159 -6.45 2.01 -2.07
CA ASP A 159 -6.45 2.17 -0.62
C ASP A 159 -5.41 3.22 -0.22
N PHE A 160 -5.88 4.43 0.07
CA PHE A 160 -5.00 5.50 0.51
C PHE A 160 -4.46 5.28 1.94
N ASN A 161 -5.03 4.36 2.74
CA ASN A 161 -4.51 4.03 4.07
C ASN A 161 -3.14 3.33 4.01
N VAL A 162 -2.79 2.75 2.86
CA VAL A 162 -1.48 2.15 2.59
C VAL A 162 -0.59 3.03 1.71
N ALA A 163 -1.03 4.25 1.37
CA ALA A 163 -0.18 5.20 0.67
C ALA A 163 1.09 5.52 1.47
N TYR A 164 2.24 5.56 0.77
CA TYR A 164 3.53 5.65 1.43
C TYR A 164 4.42 6.75 0.86
N ASN A 165 5.33 7.25 1.69
CA ASN A 165 6.34 8.20 1.27
C ASN A 165 7.42 7.51 0.42
N PRO A 166 7.91 8.17 -0.66
CA PRO A 166 9.04 7.67 -1.42
C PRO A 166 10.32 7.60 -0.57
N TYR A 167 11.26 6.76 -0.97
CA TYR A 167 12.52 6.56 -0.23
C TYR A 167 13.33 7.83 -0.03
N CYS A 168 13.26 8.79 -0.97
CA CYS A 168 13.91 10.10 -0.84
C CYS A 168 13.39 10.97 0.30
N TYR A 169 12.21 10.66 0.87
CA TYR A 169 11.75 11.25 2.13
C TYR A 169 12.65 10.88 3.32
N TYR A 170 13.13 9.65 3.34
CA TYR A 170 13.96 9.10 4.42
C TYR A 170 15.44 9.32 4.20
N ASN A 171 15.87 9.31 2.94
CA ASN A 171 17.26 9.46 2.55
C ASN A 171 17.37 10.09 1.15
N ALA A 172 17.93 11.30 1.08
CA ALA A 172 18.05 12.08 -0.14
C ALA A 172 18.95 11.45 -1.22
N ASP A 173 19.70 10.38 -0.91
CA ASP A 173 20.50 9.65 -1.90
C ASP A 173 19.64 8.83 -2.86
N PHE A 174 18.36 8.58 -2.50
CA PHE A 174 17.44 7.85 -3.38
C PHE A 174 16.85 8.76 -4.44
N GLU A 175 16.87 8.27 -5.67
CA GLU A 175 16.18 8.86 -6.80
C GLU A 175 14.73 8.38 -6.84
N CYS A 176 13.78 9.29 -6.70
CA CYS A 176 12.36 8.97 -6.62
C CYS A 176 11.57 9.67 -7.73
N PRO A 177 10.68 8.95 -8.46
CA PRO A 177 9.79 9.53 -9.45
C PRO A 177 8.87 10.60 -8.84
N LEU A 178 8.71 11.73 -9.49
CA LEU A 178 7.78 12.78 -9.05
C LEU A 178 6.41 12.57 -9.70
N PRO A 179 5.31 12.67 -8.94
CA PRO A 179 3.96 12.61 -9.49
C PRO A 179 3.78 13.62 -10.62
N PRO A 180 3.26 13.21 -11.79
CA PRO A 180 2.95 14.12 -12.86
C PRO A 180 1.78 15.05 -12.48
N ALA A 181 1.65 16.17 -13.17
CA ALA A 181 0.65 17.20 -12.83
C ALA A 181 -0.79 16.67 -12.85
N GLU A 182 -1.11 15.73 -13.73
CA GLU A 182 -2.42 15.08 -13.81
C GLU A 182 -2.74 14.17 -12.61
N ASN A 183 -1.74 13.78 -11.82
CA ASN A 183 -1.91 13.01 -10.58
C ASN A 183 -1.95 13.89 -9.33
N ARG A 184 -2.25 15.18 -9.50
CA ARG A 184 -2.51 16.08 -8.39
C ARG A 184 -4.00 16.08 -8.04
N LEU A 185 -4.34 15.54 -6.87
CA LEU A 185 -5.72 15.54 -6.38
C LEU A 185 -6.06 16.89 -5.72
N ALA A 186 -7.20 17.46 -6.09
CA ALA A 186 -7.73 18.70 -5.51
C ALA A 186 -8.52 18.44 -4.20
N LEU A 187 -8.12 17.43 -3.43
CA LEU A 187 -8.74 17.00 -2.18
C LEU A 187 -7.63 16.66 -1.17
N PRO A 188 -7.75 17.01 0.11
CA PRO A 188 -6.78 16.56 1.11
C PRO A 188 -6.96 15.07 1.42
N ILE A 189 -5.93 14.27 1.18
CA ILE A 189 -5.93 12.83 1.45
C ILE A 189 -5.27 12.58 2.81
N ARG A 190 -6.08 12.63 3.88
CA ARG A 190 -5.62 12.37 5.25
C ARG A 190 -5.72 10.88 5.59
N ALA A 191 -5.06 10.04 4.79
CA ALA A 191 -4.90 8.61 4.98
C ALA A 191 -3.47 8.20 4.57
N GLY A 192 -2.95 7.08 5.08
CA GLY A 192 -1.60 6.60 4.79
C GLY A 192 -0.49 7.33 5.57
N GLU A 193 0.72 7.28 5.06
CA GLU A 193 1.87 7.93 5.67
C GLU A 193 1.78 9.45 5.64
N ARG A 194 2.27 10.07 6.71
CA ARG A 194 2.42 11.52 6.86
C ARG A 194 3.82 11.86 7.33
N MET A 195 4.18 13.14 7.24
CA MET A 195 5.40 13.61 7.86
C MET A 195 5.30 13.52 9.39
N ARG A 196 6.41 13.22 10.02
CA ARG A 196 6.50 13.25 11.48
C ARG A 196 6.49 14.70 11.92
N THR A 197 5.56 15.08 12.81
CA THR A 197 5.54 16.40 13.42
C THR A 197 6.56 16.43 14.56
N ALA A 198 7.25 17.56 14.73
CA ALA A 198 8.26 17.73 15.80
C ALA A 198 7.70 17.52 17.21
N ASP A 199 6.38 17.67 17.39
CA ASP A 199 5.71 17.52 18.70
C ASP A 199 5.48 16.06 19.14
N SER A 200 5.70 15.06 18.29
CA SER A 200 5.56 13.65 18.69
C SER A 200 6.76 13.12 19.51
N THR A 201 7.76 13.95 19.77
CA THR A 201 8.97 13.59 20.52
C THR A 201 8.99 14.08 21.98
N VAL A 202 7.94 14.78 22.45
CA VAL A 202 7.87 15.27 23.84
C VAL A 202 6.65 14.68 24.53
N THR A 203 6.73 13.45 24.97
CA THR A 203 6.09 12.94 26.22
C THR A 203 6.54 11.50 26.45
N ARG A 204 7.62 11.33 27.20
CA ARG A 204 7.88 10.16 28.06
C ARG A 204 8.61 10.66 29.31
#